data_79409b0c7125ba0fb989c7d139388b5b
#
_entry.id   79409b0c7125ba0fb989c7d139388b5b
#
_cell.length_a   1.000
_cell.length_b   1.000
_cell.length_c   1.000
_cell.angle_alpha   90.00
_cell.angle_beta   90.00
_cell.angle_gamma   90.00
#
_symmetry.space_group_name_H-M   'P 1'
#
loop_
_entity.id
_entity.type
_entity.pdbx_description
1 polymer ?
#
loop_
_entity_poly.entity_id
_entity_poly.type
_entity_poly.pdbx_seq_one_letter_code
_entity_poly.pdbx_strand_id
1 'polypeptide(L)'
;MKRKWEIEKLKDTKQFKKSADMILRNRIESLLSYIEKYFKDLSVESLHDVRIALRRVRYSMELFIICYDKKIFIKFYNKVQLLQDLSGNVRDVDISLENINYLVADNHIKIENDIILKANEKKFLLEEKFKLELMKFT
;
A
#
# COMPACT_ATOMS: atom_id res chain seq x y z
N MET A 1 -39.58 -20.55 -2.08
CA MET A 1 -38.92 -20.99 -3.30
C MET A 1 -37.62 -20.20 -3.52
N LYS A 2 -36.47 -20.88 -3.54
CA LYS A 2 -35.18 -20.20 -3.78
C LYS A 2 -35.10 -19.75 -5.24
N ARG A 3 -34.65 -18.54 -5.45
CA ARG A 3 -34.45 -18.02 -6.80
C ARG A 3 -33.26 -18.74 -7.45
N LYS A 4 -33.28 -18.86 -8.76
CA LYS A 4 -32.27 -19.58 -9.54
C LYS A 4 -30.83 -19.08 -9.23
N TRP A 5 -30.64 -17.77 -9.10
CA TRP A 5 -29.33 -17.19 -8.79
C TRP A 5 -28.84 -17.52 -7.36
N GLU A 6 -29.76 -17.71 -6.39
CA GLU A 6 -29.40 -18.14 -5.04
C GLU A 6 -28.87 -19.57 -5.02
N ILE A 7 -29.45 -20.44 -5.83
CA ILE A 7 -29.00 -21.84 -5.98
C ILE A 7 -27.62 -21.88 -6.64
N GLU A 8 -27.41 -21.09 -7.70
CA GLU A 8 -26.12 -20.98 -8.36
C GLU A 8 -25.06 -20.43 -7.39
N LYS A 9 -25.39 -19.44 -6.59
CA LYS A 9 -24.49 -18.87 -5.56
C LYS A 9 -24.07 -19.94 -4.54
N LEU A 10 -24.97 -20.82 -4.12
CA LEU A 10 -24.65 -21.92 -3.21
C LEU A 10 -23.76 -22.98 -3.84
N LYS A 11 -23.96 -23.28 -5.11
CA LYS A 11 -23.14 -24.24 -5.87
C LYS A 11 -21.72 -23.70 -6.08
N ASP A 12 -21.59 -22.39 -6.29
CA ASP A 12 -20.33 -21.74 -6.66
C ASP A 12 -19.53 -21.21 -5.45
N THR A 13 -20.01 -21.40 -4.21
CA THR A 13 -19.34 -20.91 -3.00
C THR A 13 -17.91 -21.46 -2.89
N LYS A 14 -17.70 -22.74 -3.18
CA LYS A 14 -16.37 -23.36 -3.18
C LYS A 14 -15.47 -22.81 -4.27
N GLN A 15 -16.01 -22.59 -5.47
CA GLN A 15 -15.28 -21.98 -6.58
C GLN A 15 -14.94 -20.53 -6.30
N PHE A 16 -15.85 -19.80 -5.69
CA PHE A 16 -15.64 -18.41 -5.30
C PHE A 16 -14.47 -18.30 -4.30
N LYS A 17 -14.45 -19.15 -3.27
CA LYS A 17 -13.36 -19.19 -2.31
C LYS A 17 -12.04 -19.57 -2.98
N LYS A 18 -12.05 -20.55 -3.88
CA LYS A 18 -10.86 -20.96 -4.62
C LYS A 18 -10.32 -19.82 -5.47
N SER A 19 -11.19 -19.09 -6.15
CA SER A 19 -10.83 -17.92 -6.94
C SER A 19 -10.29 -16.81 -6.05
N ALA A 20 -10.89 -16.57 -4.88
CA ALA A 20 -10.42 -15.60 -3.90
C ALA A 20 -9.00 -15.93 -3.43
N ASP A 21 -8.75 -17.20 -3.09
CA ASP A 21 -7.41 -17.66 -2.67
C ASP A 21 -6.37 -17.43 -3.76
N MET A 22 -6.70 -17.72 -5.02
CA MET A 22 -5.80 -17.50 -6.14
C MET A 22 -5.51 -16.02 -6.37
N ILE A 23 -6.52 -15.18 -6.32
CA ILE A 23 -6.38 -13.74 -6.55
C ILE A 23 -5.56 -13.12 -5.41
N LEU A 24 -5.88 -13.42 -4.16
CA LEU A 24 -5.16 -12.89 -3.00
C LEU A 24 -3.71 -13.35 -2.99
N ARG A 25 -3.46 -14.62 -3.26
CA ARG A 25 -2.11 -15.16 -3.36
C ARG A 25 -1.30 -14.41 -4.41
N ASN A 26 -1.87 -14.25 -5.60
CA ASN A 26 -1.21 -13.51 -6.69
C ASN A 26 -0.91 -12.07 -6.30
N ARG A 27 -1.87 -11.38 -5.69
CA ARG A 27 -1.69 -9.99 -5.23
C ARG A 27 -0.62 -9.87 -4.15
N ILE A 28 -0.57 -10.79 -3.21
CA ILE A 28 0.42 -10.82 -2.14
C ILE A 28 1.81 -11.13 -2.70
N GLU A 29 1.93 -12.09 -3.59
CA GLU A 29 3.20 -12.44 -4.25
C GLU A 29 3.74 -11.24 -5.04
N SER A 30 2.87 -10.54 -5.78
CA SER A 30 3.24 -9.32 -6.49
C SER A 30 3.72 -8.23 -5.53
N LEU A 31 3.01 -8.04 -4.42
CA LEU A 31 3.41 -7.08 -3.39
C LEU A 31 4.80 -7.40 -2.84
N LEU A 32 5.06 -8.65 -2.49
CA LEU A 32 6.37 -9.06 -1.97
C LEU A 32 7.49 -8.82 -2.99
N SER A 33 7.22 -9.07 -4.26
CA SER A 33 8.16 -8.81 -5.35
C SER A 33 8.48 -7.31 -5.48
N TYR A 34 7.46 -6.45 -5.42
CA TYR A 34 7.65 -4.99 -5.47
C TYR A 34 8.36 -4.45 -4.22
N ILE A 35 8.10 -5.03 -3.05
CA ILE A 35 8.82 -4.67 -1.81
C ILE A 35 10.31 -5.01 -1.96
N GLU A 36 10.64 -6.18 -2.46
CA GLU A 36 12.02 -6.60 -2.70
C GLU A 36 12.73 -5.63 -3.65
N LYS A 37 12.08 -5.27 -4.74
CA LYS A 37 12.60 -4.29 -5.70
C LYS A 37 12.81 -2.93 -5.07
N TYR A 38 11.87 -2.48 -4.24
CA TYR A 38 11.98 -1.21 -3.52
C TYR A 38 13.22 -1.18 -2.61
N PHE A 39 13.49 -2.25 -1.88
CA PHE A 39 14.68 -2.32 -1.03
C PHE A 39 15.99 -2.31 -1.82
N LYS A 40 15.96 -2.72 -3.08
CA LYS A 40 17.15 -2.70 -3.95
C LYS A 40 17.47 -1.31 -4.49
N ASP A 41 16.47 -0.55 -4.90
CA ASP A 41 16.70 0.74 -5.57
C ASP A 41 16.23 1.98 -4.77
N LEU A 42 15.31 1.82 -3.85
CA LEU A 42 14.77 2.90 -3.00
C LEU A 42 14.29 4.12 -3.78
N SER A 43 13.85 3.93 -5.02
CA SER A 43 13.40 5.01 -5.90
C SER A 43 11.95 5.40 -5.64
N VAL A 44 11.57 6.58 -6.13
CA VAL A 44 10.18 7.05 -6.10
C VAL A 44 9.28 6.13 -6.93
N GLU A 45 9.77 5.64 -8.06
CA GLU A 45 9.05 4.72 -8.93
C GLU A 45 8.78 3.38 -8.25
N SER A 46 9.77 2.80 -7.58
CA SER A 46 9.59 1.54 -6.87
C SER A 46 8.66 1.69 -5.65
N LEU A 47 8.71 2.83 -4.96
CA LEU A 47 7.75 3.15 -3.90
C LEU A 47 6.33 3.24 -4.46
N HIS A 48 6.16 3.87 -5.62
CA HIS A 48 4.86 3.97 -6.28
C HIS A 48 4.30 2.58 -6.62
N ASP A 49 5.14 1.68 -7.12
CA ASP A 49 4.75 0.30 -7.42
C ASP A 49 4.30 -0.45 -6.16
N VAL A 50 5.01 -0.28 -5.04
CA VAL A 50 4.62 -0.84 -3.73
C VAL A 50 3.26 -0.29 -3.29
N ARG A 51 3.04 1.00 -3.44
CA ARG A 51 1.76 1.64 -3.06
C ARG A 51 0.59 1.09 -3.87
N ILE A 52 0.76 0.91 -5.19
CA ILE A 52 -0.26 0.31 -6.05
C ILE A 52 -0.53 -1.13 -5.61
N ALA A 53 0.52 -1.90 -5.36
CA ALA A 53 0.40 -3.29 -4.94
C ALA A 53 -0.33 -3.42 -3.58
N LEU A 54 -0.02 -2.56 -2.61
CA LEU A 54 -0.71 -2.49 -1.33
C LEU A 54 -2.21 -2.19 -1.51
N ARG A 55 -2.53 -1.24 -2.37
CA ARG A 55 -3.92 -0.90 -2.68
C ARG A 55 -4.67 -2.09 -3.29
N ARG A 56 -4.04 -2.80 -4.21
CA ARG A 56 -4.64 -3.98 -4.86
C ARG A 56 -4.89 -5.11 -3.87
N VAL A 57 -3.95 -5.37 -2.96
CA VAL A 57 -4.13 -6.36 -1.89
C VAL A 57 -5.30 -5.96 -1.01
N ARG A 58 -5.33 -4.71 -0.56
CA ARG A 58 -6.39 -4.19 0.32
C ARG A 58 -7.77 -4.32 -0.32
N TYR A 59 -7.94 -3.88 -1.56
CA TYR A 59 -9.23 -3.98 -2.25
C TYR A 59 -9.66 -5.41 -2.48
N SER A 60 -8.72 -6.30 -2.82
CA SER A 60 -9.03 -7.73 -2.95
C SER A 60 -9.46 -8.33 -1.62
N MET A 61 -8.83 -7.93 -0.51
CA MET A 61 -9.23 -8.37 0.81
C MET A 61 -10.62 -7.88 1.19
N GLU A 62 -10.95 -6.62 0.90
CA GLU A 62 -12.29 -6.07 1.15
C GLU A 62 -13.37 -6.83 0.36
N LEU A 63 -13.06 -7.21 -0.88
CA LEU A 63 -13.98 -7.96 -1.73
C LEU A 63 -14.22 -9.38 -1.21
N PHE A 64 -13.20 -10.04 -0.69
CA PHE A 64 -13.23 -11.45 -0.33
C PHE A 64 -13.30 -11.72 1.18
N ILE A 65 -13.56 -10.70 1.99
CA ILE A 65 -13.55 -10.82 3.47
C ILE A 65 -14.51 -11.92 3.97
N ILE A 66 -15.62 -12.13 3.27
CA ILE A 66 -16.63 -13.14 3.66
C ILE A 66 -16.12 -14.57 3.54
N CYS A 67 -15.03 -14.80 2.78
CA CYS A 67 -14.46 -16.14 2.53
C CYS A 67 -13.54 -16.60 3.66
N TYR A 68 -13.18 -15.74 4.61
CA TYR A 68 -12.10 -16.00 5.57
C TYR A 68 -12.53 -15.82 7.02
N ASP A 69 -11.76 -16.43 7.94
CA ASP A 69 -11.90 -16.19 9.37
C ASP A 69 -11.53 -14.74 9.68
N LYS A 70 -12.50 -14.01 10.26
CA LYS A 70 -12.38 -12.58 10.50
C LYS A 70 -11.19 -12.19 11.38
N LYS A 71 -10.85 -12.99 12.40
CA LYS A 71 -9.78 -12.63 13.35
C LYS A 71 -8.42 -12.51 12.68
N ILE A 72 -8.00 -13.56 11.96
CA ILE A 72 -6.70 -13.61 11.31
C ILE A 72 -6.68 -12.66 10.11
N PHE A 73 -7.77 -12.64 9.34
CA PHE A 73 -7.91 -11.81 8.16
C PHE A 73 -7.83 -10.33 8.50
N ILE A 74 -8.50 -9.88 9.55
CA ILE A 74 -8.49 -8.48 9.99
C ILE A 74 -7.10 -8.07 10.49
N LYS A 75 -6.39 -8.93 11.19
CA LYS A 75 -5.00 -8.65 11.60
C LYS A 75 -4.10 -8.36 10.39
N PHE A 76 -4.19 -9.20 9.38
CA PHE A 76 -3.43 -9.02 8.14
C PHE A 76 -3.86 -7.76 7.40
N TYR A 77 -5.16 -7.53 7.29
CA TYR A 77 -5.74 -6.33 6.69
C TYR A 77 -5.23 -5.05 7.36
N ASN A 78 -5.21 -5.04 8.68
CA ASN A 78 -4.73 -3.87 9.43
C ASN A 78 -3.25 -3.60 9.17
N LYS A 79 -2.43 -4.64 9.00
CA LYS A 79 -1.02 -4.48 8.62
C LYS A 79 -0.88 -3.89 7.23
N VAL A 80 -1.67 -4.36 6.27
CA VAL A 80 -1.66 -3.82 4.90
C VAL A 80 -2.10 -2.36 4.91
N GLN A 81 -3.13 -2.03 5.68
CA GLN A 81 -3.62 -0.66 5.82
C GLN A 81 -2.56 0.25 6.43
N LEU A 82 -1.88 -0.21 7.48
CA LEU A 82 -0.78 0.54 8.10
C LEU A 82 0.33 0.84 7.09
N LEU A 83 0.75 -0.16 6.33
CA LEU A 83 1.77 0.02 5.29
C LEU A 83 1.33 1.01 4.21
N GLN A 84 0.06 0.92 3.80
CA GLN A 84 -0.48 1.86 2.82
C GLN A 84 -0.48 3.29 3.36
N ASP A 85 -0.91 3.50 4.60
CA ASP A 85 -0.92 4.81 5.25
C ASP A 85 0.49 5.39 5.38
N LEU A 86 1.45 4.57 5.81
CA LEU A 86 2.85 4.98 5.92
C LEU A 86 3.44 5.34 4.57
N SER A 87 3.16 4.57 3.53
CA SER A 87 3.61 4.88 2.16
C SER A 87 3.01 6.19 1.66
N GLY A 88 1.75 6.45 2.01
CA GLY A 88 1.08 7.70 1.69
C GLY A 88 1.74 8.89 2.38
N ASN A 89 2.12 8.76 3.64
CA ASN A 89 2.81 9.80 4.38
C ASN A 89 4.16 10.15 3.74
N VAL A 90 4.92 9.15 3.31
CA VAL A 90 6.19 9.36 2.59
C VAL A 90 5.92 10.11 1.28
N ARG A 91 4.93 9.69 0.51
CA ARG A 91 4.59 10.32 -0.77
C ARG A 91 4.12 11.76 -0.58
N ASP A 92 3.34 12.05 0.46
CA ASP A 92 2.86 13.40 0.75
C ASP A 92 4.03 14.37 1.01
N VAL A 93 5.05 13.93 1.74
CA VAL A 93 6.26 14.73 1.98
C VAL A 93 7.05 14.91 0.69
N ASP A 94 7.17 13.87 -0.14
CA ASP A 94 7.84 13.97 -1.45
C ASP A 94 7.15 15.01 -2.34
N ILE A 95 5.82 14.99 -2.39
CA ILE A 95 5.04 15.97 -3.17
C ILE A 95 5.24 17.38 -2.62
N SER A 96 5.23 17.53 -1.30
CA SER A 96 5.46 18.83 -0.66
C SER A 96 6.85 19.39 -1.00
N LEU A 97 7.89 18.54 -0.98
CA LEU A 97 9.25 18.92 -1.35
C LEU A 97 9.34 19.30 -2.84
N GLU A 98 8.70 18.55 -3.72
CA GLU A 98 8.63 18.87 -5.15
C GLU A 98 7.98 20.23 -5.38
N ASN A 99 6.85 20.51 -4.69
CA ASN A 99 6.15 21.77 -4.76
C ASN A 99 7.00 22.94 -4.24
N ILE A 100 7.72 22.75 -3.13
CA ILE A 100 8.63 23.75 -2.59
C ILE A 100 9.72 24.07 -3.60
N ASN A 101 10.36 23.06 -4.17
CA ASN A 101 11.41 23.23 -5.16
C ASN A 101 10.89 23.95 -6.42
N TYR A 102 9.69 23.61 -6.86
CA TYR A 102 9.04 24.26 -7.99
C TYR A 102 8.79 25.75 -7.71
N LEU A 103 8.24 26.08 -6.55
CA LEU A 103 7.96 27.46 -6.15
C LEU A 103 9.25 28.30 -6.05
N VAL A 104 10.30 27.73 -5.51
CA VAL A 104 11.62 28.38 -5.40
C VAL A 104 12.20 28.66 -6.79
N ALA A 105 12.14 27.68 -7.69
CA ALA A 105 12.69 27.80 -9.04
C ALA A 105 11.91 28.76 -9.93
N ASP A 106 10.56 28.71 -9.90
CA ASP A 106 9.70 29.45 -10.83
C ASP A 106 9.38 30.87 -10.37
N ASN A 107 9.17 31.07 -9.07
CA ASN A 107 8.68 32.34 -8.51
C ASN A 107 9.75 33.12 -7.75
N HIS A 108 10.99 32.66 -7.74
CA HIS A 108 12.11 33.26 -6.99
C HIS A 108 11.79 33.47 -5.50
N ILE A 109 10.92 32.64 -4.93
CA ILE A 109 10.57 32.70 -3.52
C ILE A 109 11.73 32.09 -2.72
N LYS A 110 12.27 32.88 -1.78
CA LYS A 110 13.26 32.36 -0.83
C LYS A 110 12.54 31.66 0.30
N ILE A 111 12.74 30.34 0.41
CA ILE A 111 12.28 29.57 1.54
C ILE A 111 13.49 29.36 2.47
N GLU A 112 13.28 29.59 3.76
CA GLU A 112 14.34 29.40 4.75
C GLU A 112 14.87 27.97 4.69
N ASN A 113 16.21 27.84 4.77
CA ASN A 113 16.87 26.53 4.75
C ASN A 113 16.38 25.62 5.87
N ASP A 114 15.98 26.19 7.01
CA ASP A 114 15.44 25.42 8.15
C ASP A 114 14.17 24.65 7.78
N ILE A 115 13.30 25.24 6.96
CA ILE A 115 12.05 24.59 6.52
C ILE A 115 12.38 23.40 5.65
N ILE A 116 13.32 23.55 4.72
CA ILE A 116 13.76 22.48 3.83
C ILE A 116 14.42 21.36 4.62
N LEU A 117 15.29 21.71 5.58
CA LEU A 117 15.94 20.74 6.47
C LEU A 117 14.92 19.94 7.28
N LYS A 118 13.94 20.62 7.88
CA LYS A 118 12.88 19.96 8.66
C LYS A 118 12.04 19.03 7.79
N ALA A 119 11.72 19.44 6.56
CA ALA A 119 10.98 18.60 5.62
C ALA A 119 11.77 17.36 5.24
N ASN A 120 13.07 17.48 5.00
CA ASN A 120 13.95 16.35 4.68
C ASN A 120 14.13 15.41 5.87
N GLU A 121 14.25 15.95 7.09
CA GLU A 121 14.31 15.14 8.31
C GLU A 121 13.02 14.36 8.51
N LYS A 122 11.86 14.98 8.30
CA LYS A 122 10.56 14.33 8.39
C LYS A 122 10.43 13.21 7.35
N LYS A 123 10.87 13.49 6.12
CA LYS A 123 10.90 12.48 5.05
C LYS A 123 11.74 11.27 5.45
N PHE A 124 12.96 11.51 5.96
CA PHE A 124 13.86 10.45 6.41
C PHE A 124 13.20 9.59 7.50
N LEU A 125 12.61 10.22 8.52
CA LEU A 125 11.95 9.50 9.62
C LEU A 125 10.78 8.65 9.12
N LEU A 126 9.97 9.19 8.22
CA LEU A 126 8.83 8.47 7.64
C LEU A 126 9.28 7.30 6.78
N GLU A 127 10.32 7.49 5.97
CA GLU A 127 10.90 6.42 5.15
C GLU A 127 11.46 5.30 6.01
N GLU A 128 12.19 5.63 7.07
CA GLU A 128 12.76 4.64 7.99
C GLU A 128 11.66 3.85 8.70
N LYS A 129 10.61 4.52 9.15
CA LYS A 129 9.45 3.87 9.77
C LYS A 129 8.75 2.93 8.78
N PHE A 130 8.54 3.39 7.56
CA PHE A 130 7.93 2.59 6.49
C PHE A 130 8.77 1.35 6.17
N LYS A 131 10.07 1.52 5.97
CA LYS A 131 11.01 0.41 5.72
C LYS A 131 11.00 -0.62 6.85
N LEU A 132 11.00 -0.15 8.10
CA LEU A 132 10.95 -1.05 9.26
C LEU A 132 9.68 -1.88 9.26
N GLU A 133 8.53 -1.26 9.02
CA GLU A 133 7.25 -1.97 8.97
C GLU A 133 7.17 -2.93 7.77
N LEU A 134 7.75 -2.57 6.62
CA LEU A 134 7.88 -3.48 5.48
C LEU A 134 8.73 -4.70 5.83
N MET A 135 9.84 -4.51 6.53
CA MET A 135 10.70 -5.61 6.96
C MET A 135 9.97 -6.57 7.91
N LYS A 136 9.17 -6.03 8.83
CA LYS A 136 8.34 -6.84 9.72
C LYS A 136 7.24 -7.59 8.96
N PHE A 137 6.74 -7.03 7.89
CA PHE A 137 5.71 -7.64 7.05
C PHE A 137 6.25 -8.83 6.25
N THR A 138 7.46 -8.71 5.75
CA THR A 138 8.10 -9.78 4.98
C THR A 138 8.79 -10.79 5.90
#